data_babe5e28f0282a486235b2044cf9b624
#
_entry.id   babe5e28f0282a486235b2044cf9b624
#
_cell.length_a   1.000
_cell.length_b   1.000
_cell.length_c   1.000
_cell.angle_alpha   90.00
_cell.angle_beta   90.00
_cell.angle_gamma   90.00
#
_symmetry.space_group_name_H-M   'P 1'
#
loop_
_entity.id
_entity.type
_entity.pdbx_description
1 polymer ?
#
loop_
_entity_poly.entity_id
_entity_poly.type
_entity_poly.pdbx_seq_one_letter_code
_entity_poly.pdbx_strand_id
1 'polypeptide(L)'
;VGDGLQFPKPKRKLTMPNNSIDMAFIAQLEGGSATRGYVPDPENSRSGVTIGTGFDLGQQKDLTMLPKDLSDRLLPYLGLIGAEAVARLERLPLNVSAEDARRIDEAYKAPFIKRLASDYSKAAGRPFDALPAPMQTVIASVAFQYGNLASRTPKFWAQVVAADWNAAESNLRNFGDRYSTRRCKEAALLASAL
;
A
#
# COMPACT_ATOMS: atom_id res chain seq x y z
N VAL A 1 6.92 59.30 6.02
CA VAL A 1 7.74 58.10 6.25
C VAL A 1 6.86 57.13 7.00
N GLY A 2 6.29 56.17 6.32
CA GLY A 2 5.42 55.16 6.90
C GLY A 2 6.03 53.79 6.67
N ASP A 3 6.55 53.23 7.74
CA ASP A 3 7.02 51.83 7.76
C ASP A 3 5.85 50.87 7.65
N GLY A 4 5.73 50.20 6.51
CA GLY A 4 4.77 49.15 6.30
C GLY A 4 5.19 47.86 7.00
N LEU A 5 4.56 47.55 8.11
CA LEU A 5 4.65 46.24 8.78
C LEU A 5 4.17 45.12 7.84
N GLN A 6 5.11 44.40 7.28
CA GLN A 6 4.83 43.18 6.51
C GLN A 6 4.55 42.01 7.47
N PHE A 7 3.28 41.60 7.56
CA PHE A 7 2.89 40.40 8.29
C PHE A 7 3.37 39.16 7.53
N PRO A 8 4.00 38.17 8.19
CA PRO A 8 4.40 36.93 7.53
C PRO A 8 3.16 36.16 7.07
N LYS A 9 3.14 35.76 5.79
CA LYS A 9 2.09 34.93 5.24
C LYS A 9 1.99 33.62 6.04
N PRO A 10 0.78 33.18 6.40
CA PRO A 10 0.61 31.94 7.15
C PRO A 10 1.19 30.77 6.35
N LYS A 11 2.10 30.02 6.97
CA LYS A 11 2.64 28.76 6.42
C LYS A 11 1.45 27.85 6.15
N ARG A 12 1.23 27.51 4.89
CA ARG A 12 0.25 26.52 4.46
C ARG A 12 0.54 25.22 5.23
N LYS A 13 -0.31 24.86 6.17
CA LYS A 13 -0.29 23.54 6.79
C LYS A 13 -0.40 22.52 5.64
N LEU A 14 0.63 21.74 5.42
CA LEU A 14 0.52 20.54 4.60
C LEU A 14 -0.45 19.61 5.36
N THR A 15 -1.72 19.67 5.01
CA THR A 15 -2.66 18.61 5.34
C THR A 15 -2.20 17.38 4.58
N MET A 16 -1.82 16.34 5.31
CA MET A 16 -1.60 15.01 4.73
C MET A 16 -2.87 14.65 3.95
N PRO A 17 -2.75 14.14 2.71
CA PRO A 17 -3.92 13.70 1.96
C PRO A 17 -4.69 12.71 2.83
N ASN A 18 -5.99 12.95 3.01
CA ASN A 18 -6.88 12.09 3.78
C ASN A 18 -7.14 10.82 2.96
N ASN A 19 -6.17 9.91 2.98
CA ASN A 19 -6.23 8.67 2.25
C ASN A 19 -7.22 7.74 2.95
N SER A 20 -8.37 7.51 2.32
CA SER A 20 -9.45 6.68 2.83
C SER A 20 -9.37 5.23 2.32
N ILE A 21 -8.19 4.76 1.91
CA ILE A 21 -8.00 3.38 1.46
C ILE A 21 -8.20 2.41 2.62
N ASP A 22 -9.08 1.43 2.44
CA ASP A 22 -9.25 0.32 3.38
C ASP A 22 -8.11 -0.70 3.21
N MET A 23 -7.05 -0.51 4.00
CA MET A 23 -5.89 -1.39 4.00
C MET A 23 -6.20 -2.77 4.57
N ALA A 24 -7.22 -2.90 5.44
CA ALA A 24 -7.64 -4.19 5.98
C ALA A 24 -8.28 -5.05 4.89
N PHE A 25 -9.13 -4.45 4.05
CA PHE A 25 -9.68 -5.13 2.88
C PHE A 25 -8.58 -5.65 1.96
N ILE A 26 -7.59 -4.80 1.64
CA ILE A 26 -6.47 -5.19 0.77
C ILE A 26 -5.66 -6.33 1.41
N ALA A 27 -5.34 -6.23 2.70
CA ALA A 27 -4.61 -7.27 3.42
C ALA A 27 -5.34 -8.63 3.37
N GLN A 28 -6.66 -8.66 3.51
CA GLN A 28 -7.46 -9.89 3.36
C GLN A 28 -7.32 -10.51 1.96
N LEU A 29 -7.19 -9.70 0.92
CA LEU A 29 -6.99 -10.16 -0.45
C LEU A 29 -5.58 -10.70 -0.69
N GLU A 30 -4.61 -10.29 0.12
CA GLU A 30 -3.19 -10.70 0.06
C GLU A 30 -2.86 -11.88 0.99
N GLY A 31 -3.88 -12.50 1.60
CA GLY A 31 -3.69 -13.64 2.49
C GLY A 31 -3.56 -13.28 3.97
N GLY A 32 -3.79 -12.02 4.32
CA GLY A 32 -3.72 -11.49 5.68
C GLY A 32 -2.41 -10.76 5.98
N SER A 33 -2.39 -10.09 7.13
CA SER A 33 -1.20 -9.40 7.63
C SER A 33 -0.55 -10.28 8.71
N ALA A 34 0.67 -10.74 8.46
CA ALA A 34 1.40 -11.60 9.39
C ALA A 34 1.83 -10.81 10.62
N THR A 35 1.48 -11.32 11.80
CA THR A 35 1.92 -10.78 13.10
C THR A 35 3.14 -11.50 13.65
N ARG A 36 3.55 -12.59 12.99
CA ARG A 36 4.74 -13.36 13.32
C ARG A 36 5.70 -13.33 12.13
N GLY A 37 6.96 -12.99 12.40
CA GLY A 37 8.01 -12.99 11.37
C GLY A 37 8.23 -14.39 10.80
N TYR A 38 8.44 -14.47 9.50
CA TYR A 38 8.75 -15.70 8.77
C TYR A 38 9.72 -15.39 7.63
N VAL A 39 10.34 -16.41 7.06
CA VAL A 39 11.16 -16.28 5.85
C VAL A 39 10.49 -17.05 4.72
N PRO A 40 10.00 -16.38 3.67
CA PRO A 40 9.41 -17.06 2.52
C PRO A 40 10.51 -17.83 1.75
N ASP A 41 10.30 -19.14 1.54
CA ASP A 41 11.16 -20.00 0.72
C ASP A 41 12.67 -19.76 0.94
N PRO A 42 13.19 -20.04 2.16
CA PRO A 42 14.55 -19.65 2.53
C PRO A 42 15.64 -20.39 1.73
N GLU A 43 15.30 -21.51 1.10
CA GLU A 43 16.23 -22.32 0.32
C GLU A 43 16.40 -21.82 -1.12
N ASN A 44 15.31 -21.29 -1.72
CA ASN A 44 15.28 -20.95 -3.15
C ASN A 44 15.08 -19.46 -3.42
N SER A 45 14.79 -18.66 -2.38
CA SER A 45 14.60 -17.22 -2.52
C SER A 45 15.69 -16.42 -1.81
N ARG A 46 15.84 -15.16 -2.19
CA ARG A 46 16.66 -14.18 -1.46
C ARG A 46 15.83 -13.40 -0.43
N SER A 47 14.73 -13.97 0.03
CA SER A 47 13.87 -13.34 1.01
C SER A 47 14.53 -13.28 2.38
N GLY A 48 14.26 -12.23 3.09
CA GLY A 48 14.61 -12.07 4.49
C GLY A 48 13.44 -12.31 5.43
N VAL A 49 13.59 -11.86 6.67
CA VAL A 49 12.48 -11.90 7.63
C VAL A 49 11.37 -10.99 7.13
N THR A 50 10.21 -11.57 6.94
CA THR A 50 9.01 -10.91 6.40
C THR A 50 7.94 -10.79 7.48
N ILE A 51 7.23 -9.68 7.53
CA ILE A 51 6.17 -9.35 8.48
C ILE A 51 5.05 -8.57 7.77
N GLY A 52 3.88 -8.42 8.38
CA GLY A 52 2.76 -7.69 7.79
C GLY A 52 2.28 -8.33 6.50
N THR A 53 1.88 -7.53 5.52
CA THR A 53 1.45 -7.97 4.20
C THR A 53 2.61 -8.06 3.21
N GLY A 54 3.72 -8.68 3.62
CA GLY A 54 4.89 -8.92 2.76
C GLY A 54 6.02 -7.89 2.92
N PHE A 55 6.12 -7.19 4.04
CA PHE A 55 7.27 -6.33 4.33
C PHE A 55 8.50 -7.18 4.60
N ASP A 56 9.35 -7.34 3.58
CA ASP A 56 10.59 -8.12 3.62
C ASP A 56 11.76 -7.24 4.11
N LEU A 57 12.21 -7.48 5.35
CA LEU A 57 13.30 -6.78 6.01
C LEU A 57 14.66 -7.05 5.36
N GLY A 58 14.83 -8.19 4.71
CA GLY A 58 16.05 -8.53 3.98
C GLY A 58 16.28 -7.67 2.74
N GLN A 59 15.23 -7.08 2.20
CA GLN A 59 15.28 -6.22 1.02
C GLN A 59 15.33 -4.73 1.37
N GLN A 60 15.24 -4.36 2.65
CA GLN A 60 15.30 -2.97 3.08
C GLN A 60 16.75 -2.51 3.29
N LYS A 61 17.02 -1.25 2.95
CA LYS A 61 18.31 -0.60 3.23
C LYS A 61 18.33 0.06 4.60
N ASP A 62 17.18 0.57 5.02
CA ASP A 62 16.94 1.22 6.32
C ASP A 62 15.46 1.07 6.72
N LEU A 63 15.11 1.55 7.89
CA LEU A 63 13.77 1.51 8.46
C LEU A 63 13.25 2.92 8.80
N THR A 64 13.79 3.94 8.14
CA THR A 64 13.47 5.36 8.43
C THR A 64 12.02 5.72 8.12
N MET A 65 11.33 4.92 7.28
CA MET A 65 9.89 5.09 7.02
C MET A 65 9.02 4.68 8.21
N LEU A 66 9.55 3.86 9.14
CA LEU A 66 8.77 3.36 10.28
C LEU A 66 8.89 4.30 11.50
N PRO A 67 7.86 4.33 12.36
CA PRO A 67 7.99 4.92 13.70
C PRO A 67 9.15 4.27 14.47
N LYS A 68 9.81 5.07 15.34
CA LYS A 68 11.04 4.64 16.03
C LYS A 68 10.87 3.35 16.84
N ASP A 69 9.75 3.19 17.53
CA ASP A 69 9.42 2.01 18.34
C ASP A 69 9.38 0.72 17.48
N LEU A 70 8.86 0.79 16.26
CA LEU A 70 8.84 -0.32 15.31
C LEU A 70 10.20 -0.52 14.65
N SER A 71 10.85 0.57 14.24
CA SER A 71 12.19 0.53 13.66
C SER A 71 13.19 -0.17 14.59
N ASP A 72 13.23 0.19 15.87
CA ASP A 72 14.15 -0.41 16.87
C ASP A 72 13.88 -1.93 17.03
N ARG A 73 12.61 -2.36 17.00
CA ARG A 73 12.23 -3.79 17.12
C ARG A 73 12.58 -4.60 15.88
N LEU A 74 12.53 -4.00 14.70
CA LEU A 74 12.77 -4.67 13.43
C LEU A 74 14.24 -4.62 13.00
N LEU A 75 15.04 -3.69 13.54
CA LEU A 75 16.45 -3.49 13.21
C LEU A 75 17.29 -4.78 13.28
N PRO A 76 17.11 -5.69 14.25
CA PRO A 76 17.89 -6.95 14.32
C PRO A 76 17.75 -7.87 13.11
N TYR A 77 16.76 -7.66 12.25
CA TYR A 77 16.46 -8.51 11.09
C TYR A 77 16.79 -7.83 9.76
N LEU A 78 17.18 -6.56 9.82
CA LEU A 78 17.45 -5.75 8.63
C LEU A 78 18.59 -6.34 7.80
N GLY A 79 18.36 -6.51 6.49
CA GLY A 79 19.36 -6.98 5.53
C GLY A 79 19.71 -8.45 5.60
N LEU A 80 19.19 -9.21 6.58
CA LEU A 80 19.41 -10.65 6.69
C LEU A 80 18.53 -11.41 5.68
N ILE A 81 19.12 -12.38 4.96
CA ILE A 81 18.42 -13.18 3.94
C ILE A 81 18.68 -14.68 4.12
N GLY A 82 17.77 -15.50 3.57
CA GLY A 82 17.92 -16.96 3.52
C GLY A 82 18.22 -17.57 4.89
N ALA A 83 19.26 -18.39 4.97
CA ALA A 83 19.63 -19.12 6.19
C ALA A 83 19.99 -18.21 7.38
N GLU A 84 20.59 -17.03 7.13
CA GLU A 84 20.90 -16.07 8.20
C GLU A 84 19.62 -15.47 8.81
N ALA A 85 18.61 -15.19 7.98
CA ALA A 85 17.31 -14.72 8.43
C ALA A 85 16.59 -15.79 9.26
N VAL A 86 16.62 -17.05 8.83
CA VAL A 86 16.06 -18.19 9.59
C VAL A 86 16.75 -18.33 10.94
N ALA A 87 18.08 -18.42 10.96
CA ALA A 87 18.85 -18.54 12.20
C ALA A 87 18.62 -17.38 13.17
N ARG A 88 18.38 -16.17 12.64
CA ARG A 88 18.02 -15.03 13.48
C ARG A 88 16.64 -15.19 14.11
N LEU A 89 15.63 -15.63 13.36
CA LEU A 89 14.28 -15.85 13.89
C LEU A 89 14.24 -16.99 14.93
N GLU A 90 15.06 -18.02 14.77
CA GLU A 90 15.17 -19.09 15.77
C GLU A 90 15.72 -18.58 17.10
N ARG A 91 16.72 -17.70 17.06
CA ARG A 91 17.34 -17.12 18.27
C ARG A 91 16.53 -15.98 18.87
N LEU A 92 15.87 -15.21 18.03
CA LEU A 92 15.07 -14.04 18.42
C LEU A 92 13.77 -14.06 17.61
N PRO A 93 12.70 -14.72 18.09
CA PRO A 93 11.41 -14.73 17.39
C PRO A 93 10.82 -13.33 17.27
N LEU A 94 10.41 -12.94 16.05
CA LEU A 94 9.73 -11.68 15.80
C LEU A 94 8.22 -11.87 15.95
N ASN A 95 7.63 -11.16 16.89
CA ASN A 95 6.17 -11.08 17.04
C ASN A 95 5.77 -9.61 17.20
N VAL A 96 4.73 -9.19 16.50
CA VAL A 96 4.14 -7.87 16.60
C VAL A 96 2.64 -7.98 16.87
N SER A 97 2.03 -6.93 17.38
CA SER A 97 0.57 -6.86 17.47
C SER A 97 -0.05 -6.69 16.07
N ALA A 98 -1.35 -6.99 15.94
CA ALA A 98 -2.08 -6.72 14.70
C ALA A 98 -2.06 -5.21 14.35
N GLU A 99 -2.09 -4.35 15.37
CA GLU A 99 -1.97 -2.89 15.20
C GLU A 99 -0.58 -2.50 14.69
N ASP A 100 0.48 -3.08 15.23
CA ASP A 100 1.85 -2.81 14.76
C ASP A 100 2.06 -3.32 13.33
N ALA A 101 1.53 -4.50 12.99
CA ALA A 101 1.56 -5.01 11.62
C ALA A 101 0.85 -4.05 10.65
N ARG A 102 -0.31 -3.51 11.04
CA ARG A 102 -1.02 -2.50 10.26
C ARG A 102 -0.18 -1.22 10.09
N ARG A 103 0.44 -0.71 11.15
CA ARG A 103 1.33 0.48 11.11
C ARG A 103 2.53 0.25 10.18
N ILE A 104 3.11 -0.94 10.19
CA ILE A 104 4.20 -1.33 9.28
C ILE A 104 3.70 -1.31 7.83
N ASP A 105 2.57 -1.95 7.55
CA ASP A 105 1.99 -2.02 6.21
C ASP A 105 1.67 -0.62 5.66
N GLU A 106 1.06 0.24 6.46
CA GLU A 106 0.74 1.62 6.09
C GLU A 106 2.00 2.43 5.76
N ALA A 107 3.03 2.36 6.61
CA ALA A 107 4.28 3.07 6.39
C ALA A 107 5.01 2.57 5.14
N TYR A 108 5.08 1.26 4.95
CA TYR A 108 5.73 0.64 3.80
C TYR A 108 5.03 0.97 2.48
N LYS A 109 3.68 0.96 2.47
CA LYS A 109 2.88 1.20 1.28
C LYS A 109 2.67 2.69 0.97
N ALA A 110 2.89 3.59 1.94
CA ALA A 110 2.62 5.02 1.78
C ALA A 110 3.32 5.68 0.57
N PRO A 111 4.60 5.43 0.26
CA PRO A 111 5.24 6.01 -0.92
C PRO A 111 4.60 5.57 -2.24
N PHE A 112 4.18 4.30 -2.31
CA PHE A 112 3.48 3.76 -3.47
C PHE A 112 2.10 4.41 -3.64
N ILE A 113 1.32 4.52 -2.56
CA ILE A 113 0.00 5.17 -2.57
C ILE A 113 0.12 6.63 -2.99
N LYS A 114 1.11 7.35 -2.46
CA LYS A 114 1.37 8.74 -2.84
C LYS A 114 1.62 8.91 -4.33
N ARG A 115 2.39 7.99 -4.93
CA ARG A 115 2.66 7.97 -6.37
C ARG A 115 1.39 7.67 -7.16
N LEU A 116 0.66 6.62 -6.78
CA LEU A 116 -0.61 6.25 -7.41
C LEU A 116 -1.61 7.42 -7.41
N ALA A 117 -1.78 8.09 -6.26
CA ALA A 117 -2.64 9.25 -6.12
C ALA A 117 -2.22 10.40 -7.03
N SER A 118 -0.91 10.66 -7.14
CA SER A 118 -0.37 11.67 -8.06
C SER A 118 -0.64 11.31 -9.52
N ASP A 119 -0.40 10.07 -9.91
CA ASP A 119 -0.61 9.60 -11.28
C ASP A 119 -2.08 9.65 -11.69
N TYR A 120 -2.98 9.20 -10.78
CA TYR A 120 -4.42 9.33 -10.99
C TYR A 120 -4.85 10.79 -11.12
N SER A 121 -4.43 11.65 -10.20
CA SER A 121 -4.85 13.05 -10.19
C SER A 121 -4.41 13.79 -11.45
N LYS A 122 -3.22 13.49 -11.96
CA LYS A 122 -2.73 14.04 -13.25
C LYS A 122 -3.54 13.53 -14.43
N ALA A 123 -3.83 12.23 -14.48
CA ALA A 123 -4.54 11.61 -15.59
C ALA A 123 -6.02 12.00 -15.63
N ALA A 124 -6.68 12.05 -14.46
CA ALA A 124 -8.10 12.30 -14.33
C ALA A 124 -8.48 13.79 -14.22
N GLY A 125 -7.50 14.68 -14.02
CA GLY A 125 -7.73 16.10 -13.79
C GLY A 125 -8.48 16.40 -12.49
N ARG A 126 -8.55 15.46 -11.55
CA ARG A 126 -9.23 15.59 -10.25
C ARG A 126 -8.45 14.86 -9.16
N PRO A 127 -8.51 15.32 -7.89
CA PRO A 127 -7.78 14.70 -6.80
C PRO A 127 -8.20 13.24 -6.53
N PHE A 128 -7.24 12.36 -6.26
CA PHE A 128 -7.51 10.97 -5.88
C PHE A 128 -8.26 10.85 -4.55
N ASP A 129 -7.93 11.70 -3.59
CA ASP A 129 -8.54 11.78 -2.26
C ASP A 129 -9.98 12.33 -2.26
N ALA A 130 -10.42 12.91 -3.39
CA ALA A 130 -11.83 13.29 -3.59
C ALA A 130 -12.72 12.09 -3.98
N LEU A 131 -12.15 10.95 -4.32
CA LEU A 131 -12.91 9.74 -4.60
C LEU A 131 -13.49 9.14 -3.31
N PRO A 132 -14.67 8.50 -3.35
CA PRO A 132 -15.16 7.66 -2.26
C PRO A 132 -14.14 6.58 -1.85
N ALA A 133 -14.12 6.24 -0.55
CA ALA A 133 -13.18 5.24 -0.01
C ALA A 133 -13.17 3.88 -0.76
N PRO A 134 -14.31 3.31 -1.16
CA PRO A 134 -14.32 2.07 -1.96
C PRO A 134 -13.59 2.21 -3.29
N MET A 135 -13.74 3.34 -3.98
CA MET A 135 -13.08 3.60 -5.26
C MET A 135 -11.56 3.73 -5.09
N GLN A 136 -11.10 4.50 -4.08
CA GLN A 136 -9.68 4.59 -3.73
C GLN A 136 -9.11 3.21 -3.41
N THR A 137 -9.83 2.42 -2.61
CA THR A 137 -9.40 1.08 -2.17
C THR A 137 -9.25 0.11 -3.35
N VAL A 138 -10.22 0.09 -4.26
CA VAL A 138 -10.17 -0.81 -5.42
C VAL A 138 -9.04 -0.43 -6.38
N ILE A 139 -8.86 0.86 -6.68
CA ILE A 139 -7.75 1.32 -7.52
C ILE A 139 -6.41 0.93 -6.87
N ALA A 140 -6.25 1.15 -5.56
CA ALA A 140 -5.04 0.78 -4.84
C ALA A 140 -4.82 -0.74 -4.81
N SER A 141 -5.88 -1.54 -4.61
CA SER A 141 -5.80 -3.01 -4.60
C SER A 141 -5.29 -3.57 -5.93
N VAL A 142 -5.83 -3.08 -7.05
CA VAL A 142 -5.36 -3.48 -8.38
C VAL A 142 -3.92 -3.01 -8.60
N ALA A 143 -3.58 -1.79 -8.17
CA ALA A 143 -2.25 -1.23 -8.32
C ALA A 143 -1.18 -1.97 -7.49
N PHE A 144 -1.49 -2.43 -6.28
CA PHE A 144 -0.55 -3.24 -5.49
C PHE A 144 -0.20 -4.56 -6.18
N GLN A 145 -1.11 -5.12 -6.95
CA GLN A 145 -0.88 -6.37 -7.67
C GLN A 145 -0.15 -6.17 -9.00
N TYR A 146 -0.46 -5.10 -9.73
CA TYR A 146 0.04 -4.89 -11.09
C TYR A 146 1.09 -3.77 -11.22
N GLY A 147 1.26 -2.95 -10.20
CA GLY A 147 2.15 -1.79 -10.27
C GLY A 147 1.52 -0.63 -11.05
N ASN A 148 2.18 -0.20 -12.12
CA ASN A 148 1.69 0.90 -12.94
C ASN A 148 0.45 0.50 -13.76
N LEU A 149 -0.72 1.02 -13.37
CA LEU A 149 -2.00 0.66 -13.98
C LEU A 149 -2.13 1.10 -15.45
N ALA A 150 -1.55 2.26 -15.80
CA ALA A 150 -1.62 2.76 -17.18
C ALA A 150 -0.96 1.80 -18.18
N SER A 151 0.13 1.15 -17.78
CA SER A 151 0.86 0.20 -18.63
C SER A 151 0.41 -1.25 -18.46
N ARG A 152 0.03 -1.67 -17.26
CA ARG A 152 -0.22 -3.08 -16.93
C ARG A 152 -1.70 -3.47 -17.03
N THR A 153 -2.60 -2.52 -16.82
CA THR A 153 -4.06 -2.71 -16.88
C THR A 153 -4.73 -1.52 -17.58
N PRO A 154 -4.34 -1.21 -18.84
CA PRO A 154 -4.71 0.04 -19.50
C PRO A 154 -6.22 0.22 -19.65
N LYS A 155 -6.97 -0.87 -19.87
CA LYS A 155 -8.44 -0.80 -19.97
C LYS A 155 -9.08 -0.35 -18.65
N PHE A 156 -8.69 -0.97 -17.53
CA PHE A 156 -9.17 -0.59 -16.20
C PHE A 156 -8.77 0.84 -15.86
N TRP A 157 -7.50 1.20 -16.14
CA TRP A 157 -7.00 2.55 -15.91
C TRP A 157 -7.81 3.62 -16.66
N ALA A 158 -8.05 3.41 -17.96
CA ALA A 158 -8.85 4.35 -18.77
C ALA A 158 -10.26 4.55 -18.19
N GLN A 159 -10.90 3.47 -17.73
CA GLN A 159 -12.24 3.51 -17.14
C GLN A 159 -12.28 4.32 -15.83
N VAL A 160 -11.36 4.06 -14.90
CA VAL A 160 -11.34 4.79 -13.61
C VAL A 160 -10.94 6.25 -13.79
N VAL A 161 -10.05 6.57 -14.72
CA VAL A 161 -9.68 7.94 -15.07
C VAL A 161 -10.86 8.71 -15.67
N ALA A 162 -11.62 8.07 -16.55
CA ALA A 162 -12.83 8.65 -17.15
C ALA A 162 -14.02 8.70 -16.19
N ALA A 163 -13.92 8.14 -14.98
CA ALA A 163 -15.04 7.92 -14.05
C ALA A 163 -16.16 7.06 -14.60
N ASP A 164 -15.85 6.15 -15.54
CA ASP A 164 -16.79 5.14 -16.01
C ASP A 164 -16.77 3.94 -15.03
N TRP A 165 -17.38 4.15 -13.88
CA TRP A 165 -17.34 3.19 -12.77
C TRP A 165 -18.11 1.92 -13.07
N ASN A 166 -19.22 1.99 -13.83
CA ASN A 166 -19.97 0.80 -14.28
C ASN A 166 -19.12 -0.06 -15.20
N ALA A 167 -18.41 0.55 -16.13
CA ALA A 167 -17.49 -0.19 -17.00
C ALA A 167 -16.29 -0.76 -16.22
N ALA A 168 -15.76 -0.02 -15.23
CA ALA A 168 -14.68 -0.51 -14.36
C ALA A 168 -15.12 -1.71 -13.52
N GLU A 169 -16.32 -1.66 -12.94
CA GLU A 169 -16.93 -2.76 -12.17
C GLU A 169 -17.12 -4.01 -13.04
N SER A 170 -17.74 -3.85 -14.21
CA SER A 170 -17.93 -4.93 -15.17
C SER A 170 -16.60 -5.52 -15.66
N ASN A 171 -15.59 -4.68 -15.86
CA ASN A 171 -14.24 -5.11 -16.23
C ASN A 171 -13.60 -5.95 -15.12
N LEU A 172 -13.74 -5.57 -13.84
CA LEU A 172 -13.24 -6.38 -12.72
C LEU A 172 -13.85 -7.78 -12.70
N ARG A 173 -15.16 -7.92 -12.96
CA ARG A 173 -15.81 -9.24 -13.04
C ARG A 173 -15.30 -10.10 -14.19
N ASN A 174 -14.79 -9.49 -15.23
CA ASN A 174 -14.29 -10.15 -16.46
C ASN A 174 -12.86 -9.72 -16.76
N PHE A 175 -12.00 -9.65 -15.72
CA PHE A 175 -10.65 -9.10 -15.84
C PHE A 175 -9.72 -9.97 -16.70
N GLY A 176 -9.98 -11.27 -16.75
CA GLY A 176 -9.23 -12.21 -17.57
C GLY A 176 -7.93 -12.69 -16.91
N ASP A 177 -7.72 -12.41 -15.64
CA ASP A 177 -6.60 -12.93 -14.87
C ASP A 177 -6.99 -14.18 -14.06
N ARG A 178 -5.98 -14.82 -13.42
CA ARG A 178 -6.19 -16.01 -12.58
C ARG A 178 -6.78 -15.71 -11.20
N TYR A 179 -7.07 -14.44 -10.89
CA TYR A 179 -7.49 -13.98 -9.57
C TYR A 179 -8.98 -13.63 -9.51
N SER A 180 -9.82 -14.41 -10.16
CA SER A 180 -11.27 -14.13 -10.30
C SER A 180 -11.97 -13.86 -8.97
N THR A 181 -11.68 -14.64 -7.91
CA THR A 181 -12.24 -14.43 -6.57
C THR A 181 -11.87 -13.05 -6.00
N ARG A 182 -10.62 -12.61 -6.16
CA ARG A 182 -10.17 -11.28 -5.75
C ARG A 182 -10.91 -10.21 -6.53
N ARG A 183 -11.00 -10.36 -7.85
CA ARG A 183 -11.69 -9.43 -8.77
C ARG A 183 -13.17 -9.28 -8.44
N CYS A 184 -13.85 -10.37 -8.11
CA CYS A 184 -15.26 -10.32 -7.69
C CYS A 184 -15.44 -9.54 -6.37
N LYS A 185 -14.53 -9.67 -5.41
CA LYS A 185 -14.58 -8.88 -4.17
C LYS A 185 -14.31 -7.39 -4.42
N GLU A 186 -13.34 -7.08 -5.27
CA GLU A 186 -13.04 -5.70 -5.69
C GLU A 186 -14.22 -5.08 -6.44
N ALA A 187 -14.84 -5.81 -7.36
CA ALA A 187 -16.06 -5.37 -8.07
C ALA A 187 -17.22 -5.11 -7.11
N ALA A 188 -17.45 -6.01 -6.15
CA ALA A 188 -18.50 -5.83 -5.15
C ALA A 188 -18.27 -4.60 -4.26
N LEU A 189 -17.01 -4.36 -3.86
CA LEU A 189 -16.66 -3.16 -3.11
C LEU A 189 -16.86 -1.90 -3.96
N LEU A 190 -16.48 -1.91 -5.22
CA LEU A 190 -16.69 -0.77 -6.13
C LEU A 190 -18.17 -0.48 -6.31
N ALA A 191 -18.99 -1.52 -6.53
CA ALA A 191 -20.44 -1.39 -6.69
C ALA A 191 -21.14 -0.79 -5.46
N SER A 192 -20.58 -0.95 -4.25
CA SER A 192 -21.14 -0.35 -3.03
C SER A 192 -21.05 1.18 -2.98
N ALA A 193 -20.31 1.78 -3.90
CA ALA A 193 -20.12 3.24 -4.00
C ALA A 193 -20.84 3.85 -5.23
N LEU A 194 -21.57 3.05 -6.00
CA LEU A 194 -22.34 3.47 -7.18
C LEU A 194 -23.79 3.71 -6.82
#